data_0b31a252f0950ac8394e14638e719492
#
_entry.id   0b31a252f0950ac8394e14638e719492
#
_cell.length_a   1.000
_cell.length_b   1.000
_cell.length_c   1.000
_cell.angle_alpha   90.00
_cell.angle_beta   90.00
_cell.angle_gamma   90.00
#
_symmetry.space_group_name_H-M   'P 1'
#
loop_
_entity.id
_entity.type
_entity.pdbx_description
1 polymer ?
#
loop_
_entity_poly.entity_id
_entity_poly.type
_entity_poly.pdbx_seq_one_letter_code
_entity_poly.pdbx_strand_id
1 'polypeptide(L)'
;GLTRTAVDDQLDDVRIDLAGNDYLALRRHPDVIAAAVAALQDDGAGAGASRLVTGTHASHVTLERELATHLGHEAALVFSTGYHANLSLMTALGTPDTVIISDAHNHASLIDGMRLAKARVAVTPHLDVAAVRDKLVERTEPRAVIVVESIFSVLGDAAPLRELLDLAIEHDALLVVDEAHGLGVIGERGEGLVRALALLDRPGRERIITTVTLSKSLAPQGGAVLGSAALREHLV
;
A
#
# COMPACT_ATOMS: atom_id res chain seq x y z
N GLY A 1 2.21 17.78 23.16
CA GLY A 1 2.36 17.76 21.71
C GLY A 1 3.68 17.11 21.32
N LEU A 2 3.69 16.27 20.30
CA LEU A 2 4.91 15.69 19.76
C LEU A 2 5.74 16.78 19.08
N THR A 3 6.94 17.05 19.57
CA THR A 3 7.88 17.96 18.95
C THR A 3 8.70 17.20 17.92
N ARG A 4 8.64 17.62 16.66
CA ARG A 4 9.52 17.07 15.63
C ARG A 4 10.92 17.68 15.82
N THR A 5 11.91 16.83 16.07
CA THR A 5 13.30 17.24 16.16
C THR A 5 14.02 16.76 14.89
N ALA A 6 14.74 17.67 14.24
CA ALA A 6 15.66 17.27 13.18
C ALA A 6 16.78 16.43 13.81
N VAL A 7 17.06 15.26 13.24
CA VAL A 7 18.20 14.45 13.65
C VAL A 7 19.43 14.99 12.91
N ASP A 8 20.44 15.42 13.67
CA ASP A 8 21.73 15.79 13.09
C ASP A 8 22.50 14.51 12.76
N ASP A 9 22.65 14.25 11.47
CA ASP A 9 23.35 13.08 10.94
C ASP A 9 24.90 13.16 11.13
N GLN A 10 25.43 14.23 11.75
CA GLN A 10 26.85 14.44 11.97
C GLN A 10 27.35 14.02 13.37
N LEU A 11 26.52 13.39 14.17
CA LEU A 11 26.95 12.86 15.45
C LEU A 11 27.81 11.61 15.24
N ASP A 12 29.10 11.71 15.63
CA ASP A 12 30.13 10.65 15.55
C ASP A 12 29.82 9.41 16.45
N ASP A 13 28.74 9.41 17.19
CA ASP A 13 28.30 8.30 18.00
C ASP A 13 27.57 7.25 17.14
N VAL A 14 28.02 6.01 17.19
CA VAL A 14 27.31 4.86 16.58
C VAL A 14 25.98 4.68 17.30
N ARG A 15 24.93 5.29 16.79
CA ARG A 15 23.56 5.10 17.30
C ARG A 15 22.84 4.10 16.40
N ILE A 16 22.23 3.12 17.03
CA ILE A 16 21.31 2.22 16.34
C ILE A 16 19.95 2.95 16.25
N ASP A 17 19.54 3.29 15.04
CA ASP A 17 18.23 3.90 14.78
C ASP A 17 17.15 2.81 14.75
N LEU A 18 16.40 2.71 15.85
CA LEU A 18 15.23 1.80 15.97
C LEU A 18 13.91 2.50 15.64
N ALA A 19 13.92 3.79 15.32
CA ALA A 19 12.72 4.58 15.00
C ALA A 19 12.56 4.84 13.49
N GLY A 20 13.63 4.63 12.71
CA GLY A 20 13.61 4.79 11.26
C GLY A 20 12.93 3.63 10.54
N ASN A 21 12.42 3.92 9.34
CA ASN A 21 11.79 2.93 8.47
C ASN A 21 12.63 2.60 7.22
N ASP A 22 13.87 3.03 7.16
CA ASP A 22 14.82 2.69 6.09
C ASP A 22 15.40 1.28 6.33
N TYR A 23 14.53 0.27 6.27
CA TYR A 23 14.80 -1.10 6.73
C TYR A 23 15.99 -1.76 6.03
N LEU A 24 16.26 -1.39 4.77
CA LEU A 24 17.36 -1.91 3.96
C LEU A 24 18.55 -0.95 3.88
N ALA A 25 18.50 0.19 4.60
CA ALA A 25 19.51 1.24 4.58
C ALA A 25 19.84 1.77 3.16
N LEU A 26 18.85 1.79 2.27
CA LEU A 26 19.05 2.15 0.86
C LEU A 26 19.08 3.66 0.62
N ARG A 27 18.62 4.50 1.55
CA ARG A 27 18.55 5.96 1.35
C ARG A 27 19.89 6.63 1.01
N ARG A 28 21.00 6.00 1.41
CA ARG A 28 22.38 6.47 1.12
C ARG A 28 23.15 5.49 0.23
N HIS A 29 22.49 4.49 -0.33
CA HIS A 29 23.16 3.54 -1.21
C HIS A 29 23.66 4.24 -2.48
N PRO A 30 24.95 4.08 -2.86
CA PRO A 30 25.53 4.83 -3.97
C PRO A 30 24.82 4.59 -5.29
N ASP A 31 24.38 3.36 -5.56
CA ASP A 31 23.66 3.04 -6.82
C ASP A 31 22.27 3.69 -6.88
N VAL A 32 21.56 3.78 -5.74
CA VAL A 32 20.26 4.47 -5.66
C VAL A 32 20.44 5.96 -5.93
N ILE A 33 21.47 6.57 -5.32
CA ILE A 33 21.78 7.99 -5.54
C ILE A 33 22.20 8.22 -7.01
N ALA A 34 23.09 7.38 -7.55
CA ALA A 34 23.56 7.51 -8.93
C ALA A 34 22.40 7.39 -9.94
N ALA A 35 21.48 6.43 -9.75
CA ALA A 35 20.30 6.27 -10.59
C ALA A 35 19.36 7.49 -10.51
N ALA A 36 19.17 8.05 -9.31
CA ALA A 36 18.37 9.26 -9.13
C ALA A 36 18.99 10.48 -9.85
N VAL A 37 20.32 10.64 -9.77
CA VAL A 37 21.04 11.72 -10.48
C VAL A 37 20.92 11.56 -11.99
N ALA A 38 21.09 10.33 -12.51
CA ALA A 38 20.93 10.06 -13.94
C ALA A 38 19.52 10.38 -14.42
N ALA A 39 18.50 9.94 -13.70
CA ALA A 39 17.10 10.24 -14.05
C ALA A 39 16.81 11.76 -14.05
N LEU A 40 17.36 12.52 -13.09
CA LEU A 40 17.24 13.98 -13.07
C LEU A 40 17.91 14.65 -14.28
N GLN A 41 19.01 14.10 -14.76
CA GLN A 41 19.73 14.63 -15.95
C GLN A 41 19.00 14.30 -17.26
N ASP A 42 18.41 13.10 -17.34
CA ASP A 42 17.74 12.59 -18.56
C ASP A 42 16.30 13.09 -18.67
N ASP A 43 15.50 12.99 -17.59
CA ASP A 43 14.07 13.27 -17.58
C ASP A 43 13.71 14.66 -17.00
N GLY A 44 14.68 15.34 -16.34
CA GLY A 44 14.43 16.58 -15.63
C GLY A 44 13.87 16.40 -14.20
N ALA A 45 13.59 17.52 -13.54
CA ALA A 45 13.20 17.53 -12.11
C ALA A 45 11.71 17.18 -11.85
N GLY A 46 10.92 16.92 -12.89
CA GLY A 46 9.50 16.60 -12.74
C GLY A 46 8.81 16.32 -14.06
N ALA A 47 7.59 15.82 -13.98
CA ALA A 47 6.83 15.34 -15.16
C ALA A 47 6.33 16.47 -16.08
N GLY A 48 6.30 17.73 -15.63
CA GLY A 48 5.88 18.88 -16.44
C GLY A 48 4.39 18.95 -16.78
N ALA A 49 3.62 17.88 -16.55
CA ALA A 49 2.20 17.80 -16.83
C ALA A 49 1.50 16.72 -16.01
N SER A 50 0.17 16.67 -16.09
CA SER A 50 -0.62 15.56 -15.57
C SER A 50 -0.29 14.26 -16.30
N ARG A 51 -0.30 13.14 -15.59
CA ARG A 51 -0.09 11.80 -16.15
C ARG A 51 -1.12 11.42 -17.22
N LEU A 52 -2.34 11.98 -17.13
CA LEU A 52 -3.40 11.80 -18.14
C LEU A 52 -3.13 12.51 -19.46
N VAL A 53 -2.19 13.44 -19.50
CA VAL A 53 -1.89 14.22 -20.71
C VAL A 53 -0.51 13.83 -21.24
N THR A 54 0.54 14.53 -20.84
CA THR A 54 1.91 14.31 -21.33
C THR A 54 2.91 14.00 -20.20
N GLY A 55 2.46 13.97 -18.94
CA GLY A 55 3.31 13.75 -17.76
C GLY A 55 3.60 12.30 -17.43
N THR A 56 3.24 11.33 -18.28
CA THR A 56 3.64 9.93 -18.11
C THR A 56 4.97 9.68 -18.82
N HIS A 57 6.03 9.56 -18.06
CA HIS A 57 7.38 9.25 -18.53
C HIS A 57 7.62 7.74 -18.61
N ALA A 58 8.64 7.33 -19.38
CA ALA A 58 9.06 5.93 -19.48
C ALA A 58 9.44 5.33 -18.11
N SER A 59 10.03 6.13 -17.24
CA SER A 59 10.37 5.77 -15.86
C SER A 59 9.14 5.35 -15.02
N HIS A 60 8.00 6.05 -15.16
CA HIS A 60 6.76 5.64 -14.51
C HIS A 60 6.26 4.28 -14.99
N VAL A 61 6.22 4.08 -16.32
CA VAL A 61 5.74 2.83 -16.91
C VAL A 61 6.63 1.66 -16.53
N THR A 62 7.95 1.88 -16.51
CA THR A 62 8.92 0.86 -16.10
C THR A 62 8.74 0.49 -14.62
N LEU A 63 8.63 1.48 -13.74
CA LEU A 63 8.45 1.25 -12.30
C LEU A 63 7.13 0.51 -12.01
N GLU A 64 6.03 0.89 -12.67
CA GLU A 64 4.74 0.21 -12.55
C GLU A 64 4.84 -1.27 -12.95
N ARG A 65 5.50 -1.56 -14.08
CA ARG A 65 5.73 -2.93 -14.52
C ARG A 65 6.59 -3.73 -13.55
N GLU A 66 7.70 -3.15 -13.07
CA GLU A 66 8.60 -3.82 -12.13
C GLU A 66 7.92 -4.10 -10.78
N LEU A 67 7.16 -3.14 -10.25
CA LEU A 67 6.38 -3.33 -9.03
C LEU A 67 5.32 -4.42 -9.20
N ALA A 68 4.54 -4.39 -10.29
CA ALA A 68 3.54 -5.41 -10.58
C ALA A 68 4.17 -6.81 -10.66
N THR A 69 5.30 -6.94 -11.37
CA THR A 69 6.04 -8.20 -11.51
C THR A 69 6.58 -8.68 -10.16
N HIS A 70 7.19 -7.79 -9.37
CA HIS A 70 7.83 -8.14 -8.10
C HIS A 70 6.80 -8.63 -7.07
N LEU A 71 5.66 -7.92 -6.94
CA LEU A 71 4.60 -8.28 -6.01
C LEU A 71 3.61 -9.31 -6.58
N GLY A 72 3.70 -9.66 -7.88
CA GLY A 72 2.89 -10.71 -8.50
C GLY A 72 1.49 -10.27 -8.92
N HIS A 73 1.24 -8.97 -9.06
CA HIS A 73 -0.02 -8.42 -9.56
C HIS A 73 -0.01 -8.24 -11.09
N GLU A 74 -1.19 -8.08 -11.67
CA GLU A 74 -1.36 -7.85 -13.11
C GLU A 74 -0.92 -6.44 -13.51
N ALA A 75 -1.20 -5.44 -12.68
CA ALA A 75 -0.91 -4.04 -12.96
C ALA A 75 -0.56 -3.26 -11.68
N ALA A 76 0.11 -2.13 -11.86
CA ALA A 76 0.36 -1.14 -10.82
C ALA A 76 0.08 0.27 -11.34
N LEU A 77 -0.25 1.19 -10.44
CA LEU A 77 -0.33 2.62 -10.68
C LEU A 77 0.48 3.35 -9.61
N VAL A 78 1.46 4.15 -10.02
CA VAL A 78 2.34 4.90 -9.12
C VAL A 78 1.73 6.24 -8.72
N PHE A 79 1.92 6.58 -7.45
CA PHE A 79 1.52 7.83 -6.81
C PHE A 79 2.73 8.52 -6.18
N SER A 80 2.62 9.80 -5.88
CA SER A 80 3.69 10.58 -5.24
C SER A 80 4.06 10.10 -3.84
N THR A 81 3.15 9.44 -3.13
CA THR A 81 3.37 8.83 -1.81
C THR A 81 2.45 7.64 -1.59
N GLY A 82 2.80 6.73 -0.66
CA GLY A 82 1.89 5.70 -0.18
C GLY A 82 0.62 6.29 0.46
N TYR A 83 0.74 7.47 1.09
CA TYR A 83 -0.41 8.19 1.62
C TYR A 83 -1.42 8.54 0.52
N HIS A 84 -0.96 9.12 -0.61
CA HIS A 84 -1.83 9.44 -1.76
C HIS A 84 -2.41 8.17 -2.41
N ALA A 85 -1.63 7.10 -2.49
CA ALA A 85 -2.12 5.81 -2.99
C ALA A 85 -3.32 5.33 -2.19
N ASN A 86 -3.22 5.33 -0.85
CA ASN A 86 -4.31 4.94 0.04
C ASN A 86 -5.52 5.88 -0.06
N LEU A 87 -5.31 7.20 -0.07
CA LEU A 87 -6.40 8.16 -0.24
C LEU A 87 -7.17 7.93 -1.54
N SER A 88 -6.44 7.81 -2.66
CA SER A 88 -7.02 7.63 -3.99
C SER A 88 -7.79 6.32 -4.07
N LEU A 89 -7.21 5.22 -3.56
CA LEU A 89 -7.87 3.92 -3.55
C LEU A 89 -9.17 3.94 -2.73
N MET A 90 -9.11 4.44 -1.49
CA MET A 90 -10.29 4.47 -0.62
C MET A 90 -11.41 5.33 -1.20
N THR A 91 -11.09 6.48 -1.79
CA THR A 91 -12.09 7.36 -2.41
C THR A 91 -12.68 6.77 -3.68
N ALA A 92 -11.91 6.04 -4.47
CA ALA A 92 -12.38 5.37 -5.69
C ALA A 92 -13.30 4.18 -5.40
N LEU A 93 -12.96 3.36 -4.39
CA LEU A 93 -13.76 2.19 -4.01
C LEU A 93 -14.96 2.54 -3.12
N GLY A 94 -14.85 3.63 -2.35
CA GLY A 94 -15.79 3.99 -1.30
C GLY A 94 -16.99 4.79 -1.81
N THR A 95 -17.95 4.13 -2.46
CA THR A 95 -19.22 4.71 -2.92
C THR A 95 -20.32 4.57 -1.87
N PRO A 96 -21.50 5.25 -2.01
CA PRO A 96 -22.64 5.05 -1.11
C PRO A 96 -23.14 3.60 -1.02
N ASP A 97 -22.87 2.78 -2.06
CA ASP A 97 -23.23 1.37 -2.14
C ASP A 97 -22.16 0.44 -1.57
N THR A 98 -21.19 0.97 -0.84
CA THR A 98 -20.04 0.23 -0.32
C THR A 98 -19.99 0.32 1.21
N VAL A 99 -19.77 -0.80 1.89
CA VAL A 99 -19.25 -0.81 3.25
C VAL A 99 -17.75 -1.07 3.24
N ILE A 100 -16.99 -0.26 3.95
CA ILE A 100 -15.57 -0.48 4.21
C ILE A 100 -15.43 -1.03 5.62
N ILE A 101 -14.90 -2.25 5.75
CA ILE A 101 -14.65 -2.92 7.03
C ILE A 101 -13.17 -2.75 7.33
N SER A 102 -12.86 -1.95 8.35
CA SER A 102 -11.51 -1.49 8.68
C SER A 102 -11.04 -2.05 10.01
N ASP A 103 -9.83 -2.59 10.03
CA ASP A 103 -9.16 -2.86 11.30
C ASP A 103 -8.94 -1.56 12.10
N ALA A 104 -9.09 -1.66 13.43
CA ALA A 104 -8.97 -0.50 14.33
C ALA A 104 -7.56 0.12 14.35
N HIS A 105 -6.53 -0.62 13.95
CA HIS A 105 -5.13 -0.18 13.95
C HIS A 105 -4.61 0.23 12.58
N ASN A 106 -5.47 0.34 11.58
CA ASN A 106 -5.08 0.80 10.26
C ASN A 106 -4.41 2.18 10.30
N HIS A 107 -3.44 2.38 9.42
CA HIS A 107 -2.67 3.61 9.27
C HIS A 107 -3.57 4.83 8.97
N ALA A 108 -3.15 6.01 9.44
CA ALA A 108 -3.88 7.28 9.27
C ALA A 108 -4.26 7.58 7.81
N SER A 109 -3.44 7.20 6.82
CA SER A 109 -3.75 7.41 5.40
C SER A 109 -4.97 6.62 4.93
N LEU A 110 -5.17 5.39 5.42
CA LEU A 110 -6.36 4.59 5.16
C LEU A 110 -7.59 5.22 5.84
N ILE A 111 -7.43 5.63 7.11
CA ILE A 111 -8.50 6.30 7.87
C ILE A 111 -8.93 7.60 7.18
N ASP A 112 -7.99 8.42 6.75
CA ASP A 112 -8.30 9.69 6.08
C ASP A 112 -8.91 9.45 4.69
N GLY A 113 -8.43 8.44 3.95
CA GLY A 113 -9.06 8.02 2.70
C GLY A 113 -10.51 7.57 2.89
N MET A 114 -10.78 6.77 3.94
CA MET A 114 -12.13 6.35 4.29
C MET A 114 -13.04 7.51 4.73
N ARG A 115 -12.50 8.53 5.40
CA ARG A 115 -13.24 9.75 5.75
C ARG A 115 -13.64 10.59 4.53
N LEU A 116 -12.79 10.58 3.49
CA LEU A 116 -13.08 11.26 2.23
C LEU A 116 -14.04 10.46 1.34
N ALA A 117 -14.07 9.14 1.51
CA ALA A 117 -14.99 8.26 0.79
C ALA A 117 -16.45 8.51 1.18
N LYS A 118 -17.38 8.13 0.29
CA LYS A 118 -18.82 8.23 0.55
C LYS A 118 -19.39 6.93 1.13
N ALA A 119 -18.55 5.96 1.41
CA ALA A 119 -18.91 4.65 1.94
C ALA A 119 -19.27 4.71 3.43
N ARG A 120 -20.10 3.78 3.88
CA ARG A 120 -20.21 3.49 5.31
C ARG A 120 -18.93 2.78 5.78
N VAL A 121 -18.37 3.23 6.89
CA VAL A 121 -17.19 2.61 7.51
C VAL A 121 -17.60 1.84 8.76
N ALA A 122 -17.22 0.57 8.83
CA ALA A 122 -17.39 -0.30 10.00
C ALA A 122 -16.01 -0.68 10.54
N VAL A 123 -15.67 -0.19 11.72
CA VAL A 123 -14.40 -0.52 12.38
C VAL A 123 -14.57 -1.81 13.18
N THR A 124 -13.63 -2.75 13.02
CA THR A 124 -13.56 -4.00 13.80
C THR A 124 -12.42 -3.96 14.80
N PRO A 125 -12.52 -4.73 15.90
CA PRO A 125 -11.37 -4.92 16.78
C PRO A 125 -10.17 -5.45 16.00
N HIS A 126 -8.97 -5.11 16.47
CA HIS A 126 -7.72 -5.48 15.84
C HIS A 126 -7.57 -7.00 15.67
N LEU A 127 -7.26 -7.45 14.45
CA LEU A 127 -7.08 -8.85 14.04
C LEU A 127 -8.31 -9.76 14.26
N ASP A 128 -9.48 -9.20 14.51
CA ASP A 128 -10.70 -9.97 14.82
C ASP A 128 -11.42 -10.40 13.53
N VAL A 129 -11.08 -11.58 13.02
CA VAL A 129 -11.70 -12.18 11.81
C VAL A 129 -13.20 -12.46 12.02
N ALA A 130 -13.62 -12.81 13.25
CA ALA A 130 -15.02 -13.05 13.55
C ALA A 130 -15.85 -11.76 13.45
N ALA A 131 -15.33 -10.67 13.98
CA ALA A 131 -15.96 -9.36 13.85
C ALA A 131 -16.04 -8.90 12.38
N VAL A 132 -15.01 -9.19 11.55
CA VAL A 132 -15.06 -8.93 10.10
C VAL A 132 -16.19 -9.72 9.45
N ARG A 133 -16.32 -11.03 9.75
CA ARG A 133 -17.41 -11.88 9.27
C ARG A 133 -18.77 -11.33 9.64
N ASP A 134 -18.95 -10.94 10.90
CA ASP A 134 -20.23 -10.40 11.39
C ASP A 134 -20.61 -9.14 10.58
N LYS A 135 -19.66 -8.22 10.32
CA LYS A 135 -19.91 -7.03 9.51
C LYS A 135 -20.24 -7.34 8.04
N LEU A 136 -19.65 -8.41 7.49
CA LEU A 136 -19.98 -8.88 6.15
C LEU A 136 -21.38 -9.48 6.08
N VAL A 137 -21.80 -10.23 7.08
CA VAL A 137 -23.15 -10.82 7.17
C VAL A 137 -24.23 -9.77 7.41
N GLU A 138 -23.96 -8.81 8.31
CA GLU A 138 -24.91 -7.75 8.68
C GLU A 138 -25.08 -6.65 7.62
N ARG A 139 -24.19 -6.59 6.61
CA ARG A 139 -24.21 -5.49 5.64
C ARG A 139 -25.51 -5.45 4.83
N THR A 140 -25.91 -4.26 4.51
CA THR A 140 -27.01 -3.99 3.57
C THR A 140 -26.49 -3.47 2.23
N GLU A 141 -25.26 -3.04 2.20
CA GLU A 141 -24.59 -2.54 1.00
C GLU A 141 -24.26 -3.69 0.05
N PRO A 142 -24.49 -3.52 -1.27
CA PRO A 142 -24.17 -4.54 -2.26
C PRO A 142 -22.67 -4.81 -2.39
N ARG A 143 -21.81 -3.85 -2.02
CA ARG A 143 -20.35 -3.95 -2.12
C ARG A 143 -19.71 -3.91 -0.74
N ALA A 144 -18.63 -4.66 -0.57
CA ALA A 144 -17.82 -4.63 0.64
C ALA A 144 -16.31 -4.59 0.32
N VAL A 145 -15.57 -3.88 1.14
CA VAL A 145 -14.11 -3.80 1.08
C VAL A 145 -13.56 -4.04 2.48
N ILE A 146 -12.73 -5.07 2.65
CA ILE A 146 -11.97 -5.32 3.88
C ILE A 146 -10.64 -4.59 3.74
N VAL A 147 -10.21 -3.84 4.75
CA VAL A 147 -9.00 -3.02 4.72
C VAL A 147 -8.13 -3.31 5.92
N VAL A 148 -6.88 -3.73 5.68
CA VAL A 148 -5.89 -4.05 6.71
C VAL A 148 -4.47 -3.64 6.27
N GLU A 149 -3.54 -3.49 7.22
CA GLU A 149 -2.11 -3.52 6.92
C GLU A 149 -1.63 -4.98 6.92
N SER A 150 -0.68 -5.35 6.08
CA SER A 150 -0.08 -6.70 6.10
C SER A 150 0.72 -6.94 7.38
N ILE A 151 1.56 -5.97 7.72
CA ILE A 151 2.27 -5.84 8.99
C ILE A 151 1.88 -4.50 9.58
N PHE A 152 1.30 -4.51 10.76
CA PHE A 152 0.81 -3.31 11.41
C PHE A 152 1.94 -2.43 11.94
N SER A 153 1.89 -1.15 11.60
CA SER A 153 2.98 -0.19 11.81
C SER A 153 3.37 0.00 13.29
N VAL A 154 2.42 -0.14 14.21
CA VAL A 154 2.64 0.14 15.65
C VAL A 154 3.08 -1.09 16.42
N LEU A 155 2.42 -2.23 16.18
CA LEU A 155 2.63 -3.46 16.96
C LEU A 155 3.57 -4.44 16.25
N GLY A 156 3.73 -4.33 14.92
CA GLY A 156 4.58 -5.21 14.13
C GLY A 156 3.99 -6.61 13.92
N ASP A 157 2.74 -6.82 14.25
CA ASP A 157 2.03 -8.07 14.06
C ASP A 157 1.45 -8.18 12.63
N ALA A 158 1.21 -9.42 12.20
CA ALA A 158 0.75 -9.72 10.85
C ALA A 158 -0.77 -9.92 10.80
N ALA A 159 -1.41 -9.38 9.75
CA ALA A 159 -2.81 -9.64 9.50
C ALA A 159 -3.07 -11.12 9.11
N PRO A 160 -4.21 -11.70 9.51
CA PRO A 160 -4.62 -13.05 9.14
C PRO A 160 -5.16 -13.08 7.69
N LEU A 161 -4.26 -12.79 6.71
CA LEU A 161 -4.65 -12.55 5.32
C LEU A 161 -5.31 -13.74 4.64
N ARG A 162 -4.99 -14.98 5.04
CA ARG A 162 -5.62 -16.20 4.47
C ARG A 162 -7.10 -16.23 4.80
N GLU A 163 -7.42 -16.06 6.08
CA GLU A 163 -8.79 -16.07 6.59
C GLU A 163 -9.59 -14.88 6.05
N LEU A 164 -8.96 -13.70 5.94
CA LEU A 164 -9.61 -12.51 5.36
C LEU A 164 -9.89 -12.68 3.87
N LEU A 165 -9.00 -13.33 3.11
CA LEU A 165 -9.26 -13.66 1.71
C LEU A 165 -10.39 -14.66 1.57
N ASP A 166 -10.43 -15.69 2.41
CA ASP A 166 -11.52 -16.67 2.41
C ASP A 166 -12.87 -15.99 2.68
N LEU A 167 -12.94 -15.03 3.62
CA LEU A 167 -14.12 -14.19 3.84
C LEU A 167 -14.45 -13.29 2.64
N ALA A 168 -13.46 -12.71 2.01
CA ALA A 168 -13.66 -11.87 0.83
C ALA A 168 -14.26 -12.67 -0.33
N ILE A 169 -13.85 -13.92 -0.49
CA ILE A 169 -14.43 -14.84 -1.49
C ILE A 169 -15.87 -15.23 -1.12
N GLU A 170 -16.09 -15.68 0.13
CA GLU A 170 -17.39 -16.12 0.64
C GLU A 170 -18.47 -15.04 0.51
N HIS A 171 -18.10 -13.79 0.76
CA HIS A 171 -19.04 -12.67 0.85
C HIS A 171 -18.97 -11.69 -0.33
N ASP A 172 -18.33 -12.05 -1.43
CA ASP A 172 -18.15 -11.17 -2.60
C ASP A 172 -17.61 -9.76 -2.22
N ALA A 173 -16.53 -9.74 -1.46
CA ALA A 173 -15.85 -8.52 -1.03
C ALA A 173 -14.47 -8.37 -1.70
N LEU A 174 -13.91 -7.16 -1.68
CA LEU A 174 -12.50 -6.91 -1.99
C LEU A 174 -11.67 -6.95 -0.69
N LEU A 175 -10.41 -7.32 -0.81
CA LEU A 175 -9.42 -7.27 0.27
C LEU A 175 -8.31 -6.30 -0.11
N VAL A 176 -8.25 -5.16 0.57
CA VAL A 176 -7.18 -4.17 0.46
C VAL A 176 -6.14 -4.43 1.54
N VAL A 177 -4.89 -4.60 1.12
CA VAL A 177 -3.75 -4.89 2.00
C VAL A 177 -2.69 -3.82 1.80
N ASP A 178 -2.41 -3.05 2.85
CA ASP A 178 -1.29 -2.09 2.86
C ASP A 178 0.01 -2.82 3.23
N GLU A 179 0.94 -2.93 2.29
CA GLU A 179 2.25 -3.58 2.43
C GLU A 179 3.38 -2.58 2.76
N ALA A 180 3.04 -1.42 3.30
CA ALA A 180 4.04 -0.39 3.61
C ALA A 180 5.17 -0.88 4.54
N HIS A 181 4.90 -1.86 5.38
CA HIS A 181 5.86 -2.49 6.30
C HIS A 181 6.24 -3.92 5.89
N GLY A 182 5.58 -4.48 4.85
CA GLY A 182 5.89 -5.81 4.30
C GLY A 182 6.88 -5.75 3.15
N LEU A 183 6.72 -4.78 2.23
CA LEU A 183 7.58 -4.61 1.07
C LEU A 183 9.05 -4.37 1.46
N GLY A 184 9.95 -5.19 0.89
CA GLY A 184 11.38 -5.16 1.18
C GLY A 184 11.77 -5.90 2.47
N VAL A 185 10.81 -6.39 3.25
CA VAL A 185 11.04 -7.02 4.57
C VAL A 185 10.56 -8.46 4.62
N ILE A 186 9.36 -8.73 4.10
CA ILE A 186 8.73 -10.05 4.16
C ILE A 186 8.82 -10.74 2.81
N GLY A 187 9.07 -12.07 2.85
CA GLY A 187 9.29 -12.90 1.67
C GLY A 187 10.77 -13.09 1.34
N GLU A 188 11.10 -14.10 0.54
CA GLU A 188 12.50 -14.44 0.18
C GLU A 188 13.19 -13.31 -0.62
N ARG A 189 12.41 -12.53 -1.35
CA ARG A 189 12.88 -11.43 -2.19
C ARG A 189 12.32 -10.07 -1.73
N GLY A 190 11.73 -10.01 -0.53
CA GLY A 190 11.10 -8.81 -0.01
C GLY A 190 9.80 -8.43 -0.75
N GLU A 191 9.10 -9.39 -1.30
CA GLU A 191 7.89 -9.19 -2.10
C GLU A 191 6.61 -8.94 -1.29
N GLY A 192 6.72 -8.86 0.03
CA GLY A 192 5.61 -8.61 0.94
C GLY A 192 4.84 -9.86 1.38
N LEU A 193 3.95 -9.71 2.35
CA LEU A 193 3.24 -10.81 2.99
C LEU A 193 2.22 -11.46 2.06
N VAL A 194 1.52 -10.69 1.23
CA VAL A 194 0.54 -11.21 0.26
C VAL A 194 1.20 -12.26 -0.65
N ARG A 195 2.37 -11.92 -1.20
CA ARG A 195 3.13 -12.81 -2.08
C ARG A 195 3.77 -13.95 -1.32
N ALA A 196 4.39 -13.70 -0.16
CA ALA A 196 5.03 -14.70 0.69
C ALA A 196 4.05 -15.80 1.15
N LEU A 197 2.77 -15.46 1.34
CA LEU A 197 1.70 -16.42 1.64
C LEU A 197 1.11 -17.10 0.40
N ALA A 198 1.63 -16.81 -0.81
CA ALA A 198 1.14 -17.33 -2.09
C ALA A 198 -0.37 -17.06 -2.32
N LEU A 199 -0.88 -15.92 -1.83
CA LEU A 199 -2.31 -15.60 -1.95
C LEU A 199 -2.71 -15.29 -3.39
N LEU A 200 -1.78 -14.77 -4.20
CA LEU A 200 -2.00 -14.47 -5.61
C LEU A 200 -1.95 -15.72 -6.52
N ASP A 201 -1.62 -16.88 -5.96
CA ASP A 201 -1.65 -18.17 -6.67
C ASP A 201 -2.94 -18.95 -6.36
N ARG A 202 -3.84 -18.40 -5.51
CA ARG A 202 -5.12 -19.02 -5.10
C ARG A 202 -6.30 -18.50 -5.93
N PRO A 203 -7.43 -19.24 -5.99
CA PRO A 203 -8.72 -18.69 -6.38
C PRO A 203 -9.08 -17.47 -5.54
N GLY A 204 -9.67 -16.45 -6.14
CA GLY A 204 -10.01 -15.19 -5.47
C GLY A 204 -8.89 -14.14 -5.45
N ARG A 205 -7.73 -14.43 -6.07
CA ARG A 205 -6.61 -13.48 -6.18
C ARG A 205 -7.01 -12.12 -6.78
N GLU A 206 -7.99 -12.13 -7.66
CA GLU A 206 -8.54 -10.93 -8.31
C GLU A 206 -9.23 -9.98 -7.34
N ARG A 207 -9.52 -10.44 -6.12
CA ARG A 207 -10.11 -9.64 -5.03
C ARG A 207 -9.07 -8.89 -4.21
N ILE A 208 -7.79 -9.26 -4.36
CA ILE A 208 -6.70 -8.65 -3.59
C ILE A 208 -6.22 -7.40 -4.29
N ILE A 209 -6.21 -6.31 -3.54
CA ILE A 209 -5.61 -5.03 -3.92
C ILE A 209 -4.51 -4.74 -2.91
N THR A 210 -3.31 -4.44 -3.40
CA THR A 210 -2.17 -4.12 -2.54
C THR A 210 -1.81 -2.65 -2.69
N THR A 211 -1.54 -1.97 -1.58
CA THR A 211 -0.91 -0.66 -1.58
C THR A 211 0.49 -0.73 -1.00
N VAL A 212 1.40 0.10 -1.49
CA VAL A 212 2.78 0.14 -1.03
C VAL A 212 3.27 1.57 -0.87
N THR A 213 4.25 1.76 0.00
CA THR A 213 5.10 2.95 -0.01
C THR A 213 6.51 2.58 -0.46
N LEU A 214 7.15 3.48 -1.21
CA LEU A 214 8.55 3.32 -1.63
C LEU A 214 9.50 4.00 -0.64
N SER A 215 8.99 4.89 0.21
CA SER A 215 9.78 5.77 1.08
C SER A 215 10.30 5.13 2.35
N LYS A 216 10.13 3.82 2.51
CA LYS A 216 10.67 3.04 3.64
C LYS A 216 11.81 2.15 3.15
N SER A 217 11.57 0.87 2.94
CA SER A 217 12.60 -0.10 2.54
C SER A 217 13.31 0.26 1.23
N LEU A 218 12.62 0.86 0.26
CA LEU A 218 13.19 1.20 -1.04
C LEU A 218 13.81 2.60 -1.10
N ALA A 219 13.63 3.43 -0.08
CA ALA A 219 14.21 4.75 0.14
C ALA A 219 13.59 5.93 -0.67
N PRO A 220 13.33 5.87 -1.99
CA PRO A 220 12.78 7.02 -2.72
C PRO A 220 11.34 7.34 -2.33
N GLN A 221 10.98 8.61 -2.43
CA GLN A 221 9.61 9.07 -2.25
C GLN A 221 8.70 8.44 -3.31
N GLY A 222 7.53 7.92 -2.87
CA GLY A 222 6.56 7.32 -3.78
C GLY A 222 5.63 6.33 -3.08
N GLY A 223 4.65 5.88 -3.83
CA GLY A 223 3.74 4.81 -3.46
C GLY A 223 3.08 4.21 -4.70
N ALA A 224 2.38 3.11 -4.54
CA ALA A 224 1.63 2.51 -5.63
C ALA A 224 0.39 1.76 -5.13
N VAL A 225 -0.60 1.64 -6.01
CA VAL A 225 -1.70 0.68 -5.92
C VAL A 225 -1.47 -0.41 -6.94
N LEU A 226 -1.62 -1.67 -6.51
CA LEU A 226 -1.44 -2.86 -7.34
C LEU A 226 -2.69 -3.74 -7.30
N GLY A 227 -3.03 -4.32 -8.43
CA GLY A 227 -4.21 -5.19 -8.56
C GLY A 227 -4.43 -5.61 -10.01
N SER A 228 -5.71 -5.74 -10.41
CA SER A 228 -6.08 -6.05 -11.78
C SER A 228 -5.87 -4.84 -12.72
N ALA A 229 -5.77 -5.11 -14.03
CA ALA A 229 -5.73 -4.07 -15.04
C ALA A 229 -6.99 -3.18 -15.00
N ALA A 230 -8.16 -3.77 -14.74
CA ALA A 230 -9.43 -3.05 -14.60
C ALA A 230 -9.40 -2.07 -13.42
N LEU A 231 -8.80 -2.45 -12.28
CA LEU A 231 -8.61 -1.53 -11.15
C LEU A 231 -7.73 -0.33 -11.56
N ARG A 232 -6.61 -0.62 -12.22
CA ARG A 232 -5.70 0.44 -12.69
C ARG A 232 -6.42 1.44 -13.60
N GLU A 233 -7.22 0.95 -14.56
CA GLU A 233 -8.02 1.80 -15.44
C GLU A 233 -9.08 2.63 -14.69
N HIS A 234 -9.65 2.08 -13.64
CA HIS A 234 -10.62 2.78 -12.79
C HIS A 234 -9.99 3.93 -11.97
N LEU A 235 -8.70 3.83 -11.65
CA LEU A 235 -7.96 4.82 -10.86
C LEU A 235 -7.34 5.96 -11.71
N VAL A 236 -7.28 5.82 -13.02
CA VAL A 236 -6.78 6.82 -13.97
C VAL A 236 -7.93 7.68 -14.49
#